data_26b7b9af4acc2596ff4d666a62143b3e
#
_entry.id   26b7b9af4acc2596ff4d666a62143b3e
#
_cell.length_a   1.000
_cell.length_b   1.000
_cell.length_c   1.000
_cell.angle_alpha   90.00
_cell.angle_beta   90.00
_cell.angle_gamma   90.00
#
_symmetry.space_group_name_H-M   'P 1'
#
loop_
_entity.id
_entity.type
_entity.pdbx_description
1 polymer ?
#
loop_
_entity_poly.entity_id
_entity_poly.type
_entity_poly.pdbx_seq_one_letter_code
_entity_poly.pdbx_strand_id
1 'polypeptide(L)'
;GSESYHFVLQDSASDEIIGIAGIDASVGLKTPFYSYRIDEIIHASAELQIHNRVPALHLCQDYTGATRLCTLFIKPDQRTPANLHLLSRARMLFMAPNLQRFGRRTIAELQGMMDEQGRSPFWECLGRHFFNMDFTKANYLTGINNKGFIADLMPHYPVYVPMLSPAAKAALGKTRPDQQPVLDLLENEGFRFRNYVDIFDAGPTLESRTDDIRSVRASNSQSVQIAAEPVI
;
A
#
# COMPACT_ATOMS: atom_id res chain seq x y z
N GLY A 1 -6.31 -11.33 15.45
CA GLY A 1 -6.82 -12.21 14.42
C GLY A 1 -6.30 -11.86 13.04
N SER A 2 -6.20 -12.85 12.17
CA SER A 2 -5.86 -12.67 10.76
C SER A 2 -7.16 -12.73 9.95
N GLU A 3 -8.03 -11.75 10.14
CA GLU A 3 -9.25 -11.62 9.37
C GLU A 3 -8.96 -10.87 8.07
N SER A 4 -9.57 -11.32 6.97
CA SER A 4 -9.60 -10.61 5.70
C SER A 4 -11.03 -10.41 5.27
N TYR A 5 -11.34 -9.23 4.75
CA TYR A 5 -12.66 -8.85 4.29
C TYR A 5 -12.59 -8.53 2.81
N HIS A 6 -13.53 -9.08 2.05
CA HIS A 6 -13.61 -8.89 0.61
C HIS A 6 -14.91 -8.19 0.24
N PHE A 7 -14.81 -7.23 -0.64
CA PHE A 7 -15.92 -6.44 -1.16
C PHE A 7 -16.01 -6.65 -2.66
N VAL A 8 -17.22 -6.74 -3.15
CA VAL A 8 -17.49 -6.81 -4.58
C VAL A 8 -18.31 -5.59 -5.00
N LEU A 9 -18.01 -5.08 -6.19
CA LEU A 9 -18.82 -4.09 -6.86
C LEU A 9 -19.59 -4.82 -7.98
N GLN A 10 -20.91 -4.83 -7.85
CA GLN A 10 -21.83 -5.49 -8.80
C GLN A 10 -22.62 -4.43 -9.55
N ASP A 11 -22.75 -4.62 -10.85
CA ASP A 11 -23.68 -3.85 -11.68
C ASP A 11 -25.10 -4.37 -11.44
N SER A 12 -25.98 -3.51 -10.94
CA SER A 12 -27.37 -3.88 -10.62
C SER A 12 -28.24 -4.17 -11.83
N ALA A 13 -27.83 -3.76 -13.03
CA ALA A 13 -28.59 -4.01 -14.26
C ALA A 13 -28.25 -5.37 -14.88
N SER A 14 -26.99 -5.79 -14.79
CA SER A 14 -26.50 -7.03 -15.41
C SER A 14 -26.21 -8.15 -14.40
N ASP A 15 -26.25 -7.86 -13.08
CA ASP A 15 -25.79 -8.74 -11.99
C ASP A 15 -24.31 -9.13 -12.09
N GLU A 16 -23.54 -8.47 -12.95
CA GLU A 16 -22.15 -8.78 -13.18
C GLU A 16 -21.27 -8.18 -12.10
N ILE A 17 -20.27 -8.95 -11.58
CA ILE A 17 -19.23 -8.42 -10.70
C ILE A 17 -18.22 -7.65 -11.55
N ILE A 18 -18.15 -6.33 -11.34
CA ILE A 18 -17.30 -5.40 -12.09
C ILE A 18 -16.07 -4.93 -11.32
N GLY A 19 -16.00 -5.23 -10.02
CA GLY A 19 -14.83 -4.86 -9.21
C GLY A 19 -14.74 -5.63 -7.91
N ILE A 20 -13.54 -5.65 -7.34
CA ILE A 20 -13.24 -6.26 -6.03
C ILE A 20 -12.32 -5.35 -5.23
N ALA A 21 -12.44 -5.41 -3.91
CA ALA A 21 -11.52 -4.75 -2.99
C ALA A 21 -11.38 -5.56 -1.70
N GLY A 22 -10.28 -5.38 -0.97
CA GLY A 22 -10.01 -6.13 0.24
C GLY A 22 -9.51 -5.26 1.39
N ILE A 23 -9.64 -5.82 2.59
CA ILE A 23 -8.97 -5.37 3.82
C ILE A 23 -8.36 -6.59 4.49
N ASP A 24 -7.07 -6.53 4.79
CA ASP A 24 -6.44 -7.41 5.76
C ASP A 24 -6.45 -6.70 7.11
N ALA A 25 -7.13 -7.27 8.10
CA ALA A 25 -7.28 -6.65 9.42
C ALA A 25 -5.93 -6.42 10.11
N SER A 26 -4.97 -7.31 9.88
CA SER A 26 -3.62 -7.19 10.41
C SER A 26 -2.62 -7.89 9.50
N VAL A 27 -1.55 -7.19 9.12
CA VAL A 27 -0.41 -7.78 8.40
C VAL A 27 0.73 -8.12 9.34
N GLY A 28 1.62 -9.01 8.93
CA GLY A 28 2.87 -9.31 9.64
C GLY A 28 2.75 -10.22 10.88
N LEU A 29 1.54 -10.67 11.26
CA LEU A 29 1.36 -11.47 12.47
C LEU A 29 1.62 -12.97 12.28
N LYS A 30 1.35 -13.51 11.08
CA LYS A 30 1.60 -14.93 10.74
C LYS A 30 2.82 -15.08 9.85
N THR A 31 2.91 -14.25 8.85
CA THR A 31 4.05 -14.17 7.95
C THR A 31 4.58 -12.74 7.99
N PRO A 32 5.90 -12.54 8.03
CA PRO A 32 6.49 -11.21 8.08
C PRO A 32 5.98 -10.31 6.94
N PHE A 33 5.77 -9.05 7.25
CA PHE A 33 5.42 -8.00 6.28
C PHE A 33 6.59 -7.03 6.20
N TYR A 34 7.30 -7.05 5.08
CA TYR A 34 8.49 -6.25 4.87
C TYR A 34 8.20 -5.00 4.07
N SER A 35 8.86 -3.92 4.44
CA SER A 35 8.95 -2.67 3.68
C SER A 35 10.39 -2.18 3.70
N TYR A 36 10.77 -1.32 2.75
CA TYR A 36 11.94 -0.48 2.91
C TYR A 36 11.52 0.86 3.51
N ARG A 37 12.20 1.25 4.60
CA ARG A 37 12.12 2.62 5.13
C ARG A 37 13.28 3.43 4.54
N ILE A 38 12.97 4.59 3.99
CA ILE A 38 13.94 5.55 3.48
C ILE A 38 14.33 6.46 4.63
N ASP A 39 15.54 6.30 5.15
CA ASP A 39 16.12 7.13 6.22
C ASP A 39 17.38 7.83 5.75
N GLU A 40 17.84 8.83 6.50
CA GLU A 40 19.10 9.52 6.27
C GLU A 40 20.18 9.01 7.24
N ILE A 41 21.31 8.59 6.69
CA ILE A 41 22.52 8.28 7.46
C ILE A 41 23.43 9.49 7.41
N ILE A 42 23.88 9.95 8.58
CA ILE A 42 24.77 11.10 8.70
C ILE A 42 26.22 10.62 8.65
N HIS A 43 26.99 11.14 7.70
CA HIS A 43 28.42 10.98 7.61
C HIS A 43 29.10 12.32 7.89
N ALA A 44 29.83 12.42 9.01
CA ALA A 44 30.49 13.64 9.41
C ALA A 44 31.97 13.43 9.71
N SER A 45 32.82 14.38 9.30
CA SER A 45 34.21 14.48 9.65
C SER A 45 34.51 15.91 10.11
N ALA A 46 34.87 16.05 11.37
CA ALA A 46 35.26 17.36 11.94
C ALA A 46 36.55 17.90 11.28
N GLU A 47 37.49 17.02 11.00
CA GLU A 47 38.78 17.33 10.35
C GLU A 47 38.62 17.90 8.94
N LEU A 48 37.73 17.28 8.16
CA LEU A 48 37.46 17.69 6.78
C LEU A 48 36.31 18.71 6.67
N GLN A 49 35.68 19.07 7.78
CA GLN A 49 34.49 19.93 7.83
C GLN A 49 33.36 19.43 6.91
N ILE A 50 33.23 18.11 6.79
CA ILE A 50 32.20 17.46 5.98
C ILE A 50 31.07 17.02 6.87
N HIS A 51 29.83 17.31 6.45
CA HIS A 51 28.62 16.82 7.09
C HIS A 51 27.61 16.47 5.99
N ASN A 52 27.53 15.19 5.62
CA ASN A 52 26.67 14.70 4.56
C ASN A 52 25.50 13.89 5.15
N ARG A 53 24.30 14.13 4.62
CA ARG A 53 23.12 13.30 4.85
C ARG A 53 22.90 12.45 3.60
N VAL A 54 22.98 11.15 3.77
CA VAL A 54 22.90 10.19 2.66
C VAL A 54 21.67 9.32 2.85
N PRO A 55 20.68 9.37 1.93
CA PRO A 55 19.51 8.52 2.04
C PRO A 55 19.88 7.05 1.85
N ALA A 56 19.28 6.20 2.68
CA ALA A 56 19.46 4.76 2.65
C ALA A 56 18.13 4.02 2.87
N LEU A 57 18.03 2.85 2.27
CA LEU A 57 16.91 1.93 2.40
C LEU A 57 17.20 0.95 3.54
N HIS A 58 16.35 0.91 4.53
CA HIS A 58 16.40 -0.05 5.64
C HIS A 58 15.26 -1.04 5.53
N LEU A 59 15.57 -2.33 5.38
CA LEU A 59 14.56 -3.39 5.45
C LEU A 59 13.97 -3.44 6.85
N CYS A 60 12.67 -3.36 6.98
CA CYS A 60 11.98 -3.30 8.27
C CYS A 60 10.62 -4.01 8.24
N GLN A 61 10.05 -4.20 9.42
CA GLN A 61 8.72 -4.79 9.65
C GLN A 61 7.84 -3.85 10.49
N ASP A 62 8.01 -2.54 10.33
CA ASP A 62 7.37 -1.49 11.15
C ASP A 62 5.85 -1.48 11.03
N TYR A 63 5.31 -2.14 10.02
CA TYR A 63 3.87 -2.28 9.79
C TYR A 63 3.26 -3.56 10.37
N THR A 64 4.01 -4.34 11.15
CA THR A 64 3.45 -5.50 11.85
C THR A 64 2.26 -5.08 12.71
N GLY A 65 1.10 -5.74 12.48
CA GLY A 65 -0.15 -5.42 13.15
C GLY A 65 -0.96 -4.27 12.53
N ALA A 66 -0.44 -3.62 11.47
CA ALA A 66 -1.22 -2.62 10.74
C ALA A 66 -2.33 -3.28 9.90
N THR A 67 -3.43 -2.57 9.71
CA THR A 67 -4.47 -2.92 8.74
C THR A 67 -3.99 -2.56 7.34
N ARG A 68 -4.27 -3.39 6.34
CA ARG A 68 -3.92 -3.11 4.94
C ARG A 68 -5.17 -3.05 4.07
N LEU A 69 -5.34 -1.94 3.33
CA LEU A 69 -6.26 -1.87 2.21
C LEU A 69 -5.59 -2.53 1.00
N CYS A 70 -6.20 -3.57 0.47
CA CYS A 70 -5.62 -4.38 -0.61
C CYS A 70 -6.62 -4.69 -1.73
N THR A 71 -6.16 -5.37 -2.76
CA THR A 71 -7.00 -5.99 -3.81
C THR A 71 -8.01 -5.02 -4.44
N LEU A 72 -7.61 -3.77 -4.72
CA LEU A 72 -8.50 -2.83 -5.39
C LEU A 72 -8.40 -3.01 -6.92
N PHE A 73 -9.40 -3.66 -7.49
CA PHE A 73 -9.51 -3.88 -8.92
C PHE A 73 -10.92 -3.54 -9.41
N ILE A 74 -11.02 -2.87 -10.55
CA ILE A 74 -12.26 -2.60 -11.27
C ILE A 74 -11.97 -2.89 -12.75
N LYS A 75 -12.90 -3.54 -13.44
CA LYS A 75 -12.79 -3.80 -14.89
C LYS A 75 -12.46 -2.50 -15.63
N PRO A 76 -11.53 -2.52 -16.60
CA PRO A 76 -11.05 -1.31 -17.25
C PRO A 76 -12.14 -0.42 -17.83
N ASP A 77 -13.15 -1.02 -18.48
CA ASP A 77 -14.31 -0.36 -19.06
C ASP A 77 -15.30 0.21 -18.02
N GLN A 78 -15.23 -0.28 -16.78
CA GLN A 78 -16.08 0.13 -15.65
C GLN A 78 -15.33 1.01 -14.62
N ARG A 79 -14.07 1.34 -14.88
CA ARG A 79 -13.21 2.10 -13.96
C ARG A 79 -13.50 3.61 -14.03
N THR A 80 -14.72 3.97 -13.66
CA THR A 80 -15.13 5.37 -13.53
C THR A 80 -14.69 5.93 -12.15
N PRO A 81 -14.56 7.26 -12.00
CA PRO A 81 -14.31 7.88 -10.69
C PRO A 81 -15.37 7.48 -9.65
N ALA A 82 -16.65 7.39 -10.04
CA ALA A 82 -17.74 7.01 -9.14
C ALA A 82 -17.56 5.58 -8.60
N ASN A 83 -17.28 4.63 -9.47
CA ASN A 83 -17.07 3.22 -9.10
C ASN A 83 -15.81 3.07 -8.23
N LEU A 84 -14.74 3.79 -8.56
CA LEU A 84 -13.51 3.80 -7.76
C LEU A 84 -13.77 4.33 -6.35
N HIS A 85 -14.48 5.45 -6.24
CA HIS A 85 -14.83 6.05 -4.96
C HIS A 85 -15.75 5.16 -4.13
N LEU A 86 -16.78 4.58 -4.75
CA LEU A 86 -17.73 3.71 -4.07
C LEU A 86 -17.01 2.48 -3.49
N LEU A 87 -16.30 1.73 -4.33
CA LEU A 87 -15.65 0.50 -3.90
C LEU A 87 -14.53 0.76 -2.88
N SER A 88 -13.77 1.84 -3.07
CA SER A 88 -12.69 2.19 -2.15
C SER A 88 -13.23 2.62 -0.77
N ARG A 89 -14.26 3.49 -0.74
CA ARG A 89 -14.84 4.01 0.52
C ARG A 89 -15.70 3.01 1.24
N ALA A 90 -16.34 2.07 0.54
CA ALA A 90 -17.10 0.99 1.18
C ALA A 90 -16.27 0.25 2.23
N ARG A 91 -14.97 0.03 1.98
CA ARG A 91 -14.04 -0.56 2.94
C ARG A 91 -13.91 0.28 4.20
N MET A 92 -13.73 1.59 4.04
CA MET A 92 -13.54 2.53 5.15
C MET A 92 -14.83 2.68 5.98
N LEU A 93 -15.98 2.72 5.30
CA LEU A 93 -17.29 2.74 5.96
C LEU A 93 -17.56 1.46 6.76
N PHE A 94 -17.12 0.30 6.26
CA PHE A 94 -17.18 -0.95 7.01
C PHE A 94 -16.28 -0.94 8.25
N MET A 95 -15.12 -0.28 8.17
CA MET A 95 -14.20 -0.17 9.30
C MET A 95 -14.78 0.68 10.43
N ALA A 96 -15.55 1.73 10.11
CA ALA A 96 -16.04 2.71 11.08
C ALA A 96 -16.79 2.10 12.30
N PRO A 97 -17.79 1.24 12.14
CA PRO A 97 -18.48 0.59 13.28
C PRO A 97 -17.69 -0.59 13.87
N ASN A 98 -16.57 -0.99 13.26
CA ASN A 98 -15.83 -2.20 13.61
C ASN A 98 -14.35 -1.90 13.99
N LEU A 99 -14.03 -0.69 14.45
CA LEU A 99 -12.66 -0.25 14.72
C LEU A 99 -11.84 -1.21 15.58
N GLN A 100 -12.48 -1.91 16.51
CA GLN A 100 -11.82 -2.89 17.39
C GLN A 100 -11.23 -4.11 16.67
N ARG A 101 -11.62 -4.35 15.40
CA ARG A 101 -11.11 -5.45 14.58
C ARG A 101 -9.84 -5.07 13.83
N PHE A 102 -9.52 -3.78 13.76
CA PHE A 102 -8.47 -3.23 12.91
C PHE A 102 -7.30 -2.67 13.72
N GLY A 103 -6.12 -2.65 13.10
CA GLY A 103 -4.93 -2.05 13.67
C GLY A 103 -5.07 -0.54 13.86
N ARG A 104 -4.26 0.03 14.73
CA ARG A 104 -4.22 1.49 14.97
C ARG A 104 -3.81 2.28 13.73
N ARG A 105 -3.02 1.66 12.84
CA ARG A 105 -2.60 2.21 11.55
C ARG A 105 -3.23 1.40 10.44
N THR A 106 -3.67 2.10 9.41
CA THR A 106 -4.10 1.51 8.13
C THR A 106 -3.13 1.95 7.05
N ILE A 107 -2.67 0.98 6.27
CA ILE A 107 -1.76 1.20 5.14
C ILE A 107 -2.39 0.83 3.81
N ALA A 108 -1.89 1.42 2.75
CA ALA A 108 -2.18 1.04 1.37
C ALA A 108 -0.88 1.10 0.56
N GLU A 109 -0.52 0.00 -0.07
CA GLU A 109 0.61 -0.08 -1.00
C GLU A 109 0.10 0.20 -2.41
N LEU A 110 0.72 1.14 -3.10
CA LEU A 110 0.45 1.41 -4.51
C LEU A 110 1.58 0.85 -5.37
N GLN A 111 1.22 0.31 -6.52
CA GLN A 111 2.21 -0.22 -7.46
C GLN A 111 3.20 0.86 -7.89
N GLY A 112 4.48 0.49 -7.88
CA GLY A 112 5.58 1.34 -8.29
C GLY A 112 5.69 1.52 -9.79
N MET A 113 6.64 2.35 -10.20
CA MET A 113 6.93 2.62 -11.62
C MET A 113 7.39 1.37 -12.35
N MET A 114 6.89 1.23 -13.58
CA MET A 114 7.30 0.19 -14.53
C MET A 114 7.84 0.86 -15.79
N ASP A 115 8.78 0.19 -16.46
CA ASP A 115 9.24 0.61 -17.78
C ASP A 115 8.24 0.17 -18.89
N GLU A 116 8.53 0.53 -20.13
CA GLU A 116 7.69 0.18 -21.29
C GLU A 116 7.55 -1.34 -21.51
N GLN A 117 8.46 -2.13 -20.96
CA GLN A 117 8.45 -3.59 -21.00
C GLN A 117 7.78 -4.22 -19.77
N GLY A 118 7.21 -3.40 -18.87
CA GLY A 118 6.56 -3.85 -17.65
C GLY A 118 7.52 -4.34 -16.56
N ARG A 119 8.80 -3.95 -16.61
CA ARG A 119 9.80 -4.28 -15.61
C ARG A 119 9.93 -3.16 -14.60
N SER A 120 10.11 -3.49 -13.33
CA SER A 120 10.40 -2.51 -12.29
C SER A 120 11.87 -2.07 -12.36
N PRO A 121 12.17 -0.77 -12.58
CA PRO A 121 13.55 -0.28 -12.54
C PRO A 121 14.24 -0.53 -11.20
N PHE A 122 13.47 -0.50 -10.11
CA PHE A 122 13.97 -0.79 -8.77
C PHE A 122 14.34 -2.26 -8.61
N TRP A 123 13.46 -3.18 -9.06
CA TRP A 123 13.73 -4.62 -9.03
C TRP A 123 14.99 -4.98 -9.85
N GLU A 124 15.08 -4.47 -11.06
CA GLU A 124 16.25 -4.73 -11.94
C GLU A 124 17.56 -4.21 -11.32
N CYS A 125 17.49 -3.10 -10.57
CA CYS A 125 18.66 -2.50 -9.91
C CYS A 125 19.06 -3.20 -8.61
N LEU A 126 18.10 -3.70 -7.83
CA LEU A 126 18.33 -4.23 -6.49
C LEU A 126 17.84 -5.67 -6.35
N GLY A 127 16.54 -5.92 -6.42
CA GLY A 127 15.94 -7.21 -6.09
C GLY A 127 16.49 -8.37 -6.92
N ARG A 128 16.66 -8.16 -8.22
CA ARG A 128 17.20 -9.18 -9.14
C ARG A 128 18.53 -9.76 -8.70
N HIS A 129 19.40 -8.96 -8.10
CA HIS A 129 20.72 -9.41 -7.65
C HIS A 129 20.66 -10.39 -6.49
N PHE A 130 19.63 -10.31 -5.67
CA PHE A 130 19.45 -11.18 -4.50
C PHE A 130 18.57 -12.39 -4.81
N PHE A 131 17.56 -12.21 -5.65
CA PHE A 131 16.58 -13.28 -5.95
C PHE A 131 16.93 -14.07 -7.21
N ASN A 132 17.81 -13.57 -8.07
CA ASN A 132 18.17 -14.16 -9.36
C ASN A 132 16.95 -14.60 -10.20
N MET A 133 15.90 -13.79 -10.18
CA MET A 133 14.66 -14.02 -10.93
C MET A 133 14.03 -12.69 -11.38
N ASP A 134 13.12 -12.78 -12.34
CA ASP A 134 12.37 -11.63 -12.84
C ASP A 134 11.31 -11.17 -11.84
N PHE A 135 10.98 -9.87 -11.88
CA PHE A 135 9.95 -9.24 -11.05
C PHE A 135 8.61 -10.00 -11.09
N THR A 136 8.14 -10.35 -12.28
CA THR A 136 6.87 -11.07 -12.47
C THR A 136 6.84 -12.39 -11.72
N LYS A 137 7.94 -13.15 -11.76
CA LYS A 137 8.07 -14.42 -11.04
C LYS A 137 8.11 -14.21 -9.52
N ALA A 138 8.86 -13.22 -9.05
CA ALA A 138 8.95 -12.90 -7.63
C ALA A 138 7.58 -12.47 -7.08
N ASN A 139 6.88 -11.59 -7.80
CA ASN A 139 5.54 -11.11 -7.43
C ASN A 139 4.51 -12.26 -7.43
N TYR A 140 4.56 -13.15 -8.41
CA TYR A 140 3.72 -14.34 -8.44
C TYR A 140 3.94 -15.26 -7.24
N LEU A 141 5.21 -15.57 -6.93
CA LEU A 141 5.57 -16.41 -5.78
C LEU A 141 5.10 -15.82 -4.45
N THR A 142 5.17 -14.50 -4.30
CA THR A 142 4.65 -13.81 -3.11
C THR A 142 3.12 -13.86 -3.01
N GLY A 143 2.42 -13.85 -4.13
CA GLY A 143 0.96 -13.93 -4.18
C GLY A 143 0.39 -15.30 -3.81
N ILE A 144 1.07 -16.37 -4.17
CA ILE A 144 0.59 -17.76 -3.96
C ILE A 144 1.16 -18.42 -2.73
N ASN A 145 2.31 -17.97 -2.23
CA ASN A 145 2.96 -18.68 -1.13
C ASN A 145 3.98 -17.80 -0.39
N ASN A 146 3.89 -17.86 0.91
CA ASN A 146 4.96 -17.70 1.88
C ASN A 146 6.05 -16.64 1.56
N LYS A 147 5.89 -15.47 2.09
CA LYS A 147 6.90 -14.39 2.07
C LYS A 147 8.17 -14.72 2.89
N GLY A 148 8.29 -15.92 3.44
CA GLY A 148 9.44 -16.34 4.27
C GLY A 148 10.78 -16.28 3.52
N PHE A 149 10.79 -16.67 2.22
CA PHE A 149 12.00 -16.62 1.40
C PHE A 149 12.53 -15.19 1.17
N ILE A 150 11.69 -14.17 1.34
CA ILE A 150 12.10 -12.77 1.22
C ILE A 150 13.11 -12.43 2.31
N ALA A 151 12.85 -12.86 3.55
CA ALA A 151 13.74 -12.62 4.67
C ALA A 151 15.13 -13.21 4.45
N ASP A 152 15.17 -14.38 3.81
CA ASP A 152 16.43 -15.11 3.59
C ASP A 152 17.28 -14.50 2.45
N LEU A 153 16.62 -13.84 1.49
CA LEU A 153 17.27 -13.36 0.26
C LEU A 153 17.46 -11.85 0.22
N MET A 154 16.70 -11.06 0.99
CA MET A 154 16.84 -9.60 0.99
C MET A 154 18.09 -9.12 1.74
N PRO A 155 18.71 -8.01 1.31
CA PRO A 155 19.86 -7.47 2.01
C PRO A 155 19.51 -7.03 3.44
N HIS A 156 20.25 -7.56 4.42
CA HIS A 156 20.09 -7.21 5.83
C HIS A 156 20.72 -5.87 6.20
N TYR A 157 21.65 -5.37 5.38
CA TYR A 157 22.33 -4.09 5.58
C TYR A 157 21.63 -2.97 4.80
N PRO A 158 21.74 -1.71 5.28
CA PRO A 158 21.19 -0.58 4.56
C PRO A 158 21.76 -0.47 3.13
N VAL A 159 20.89 -0.17 2.19
CA VAL A 159 21.26 0.08 0.79
C VAL A 159 21.28 1.59 0.56
N TYR A 160 22.45 2.16 0.30
CA TYR A 160 22.59 3.59 0.04
C TYR A 160 21.91 3.98 -1.28
N VAL A 161 20.96 4.89 -1.22
CA VAL A 161 20.21 5.36 -2.41
C VAL A 161 21.12 5.93 -3.49
N PRO A 162 22.20 6.69 -3.20
CA PRO A 162 23.12 7.15 -4.23
C PRO A 162 23.76 6.04 -5.08
N MET A 163 23.85 4.81 -4.56
CA MET A 163 24.41 3.66 -5.28
C MET A 163 23.43 3.01 -6.26
N LEU A 164 22.15 3.34 -6.18
CA LEU A 164 21.13 2.84 -7.11
C LEU A 164 21.30 3.50 -8.49
N SER A 165 20.80 2.83 -9.52
CA SER A 165 20.74 3.41 -10.87
C SER A 165 19.86 4.67 -10.90
N PRO A 166 20.07 5.59 -11.85
CA PRO A 166 19.22 6.78 -11.99
C PRO A 166 17.73 6.45 -12.11
N ALA A 167 17.39 5.40 -12.87
CA ALA A 167 16.01 4.96 -13.05
C ALA A 167 15.39 4.41 -11.74
N ALA A 168 16.15 3.62 -10.97
CA ALA A 168 15.70 3.12 -9.67
C ALA A 168 15.50 4.24 -8.66
N LYS A 169 16.41 5.23 -8.62
CA LYS A 169 16.25 6.43 -7.77
C LYS A 169 14.98 7.21 -8.11
N ALA A 170 14.71 7.39 -9.40
CA ALA A 170 13.52 8.11 -9.86
C ALA A 170 12.21 7.38 -9.54
N ALA A 171 12.27 6.05 -9.41
CA ALA A 171 11.11 5.21 -9.08
C ALA A 171 10.77 5.18 -7.58
N LEU A 172 11.71 5.52 -6.70
CA LEU A 172 11.50 5.45 -5.25
C LEU A 172 10.29 6.29 -4.80
N GLY A 173 9.33 5.64 -4.18
CA GLY A 173 8.13 6.28 -3.65
C GLY A 173 7.22 6.89 -4.73
N LYS A 174 7.37 6.46 -5.98
CA LYS A 174 6.52 6.89 -7.09
C LYS A 174 5.58 5.77 -7.50
N THR A 175 4.32 6.13 -7.68
CA THR A 175 3.32 5.20 -8.20
C THR A 175 3.21 5.29 -9.71
N ARG A 176 2.71 4.22 -10.33
CA ARG A 176 2.38 4.19 -11.75
C ARG A 176 1.33 5.27 -12.08
N PRO A 177 1.37 5.88 -13.27
CA PRO A 177 0.42 6.94 -13.65
C PRO A 177 -1.06 6.51 -13.59
N ASP A 178 -1.37 5.25 -13.91
CA ASP A 178 -2.73 4.72 -13.86
C ASP A 178 -3.25 4.51 -12.41
N GLN A 179 -2.37 4.57 -11.41
CA GLN A 179 -2.72 4.53 -9.98
C GLN A 179 -2.89 5.93 -9.37
N GLN A 180 -2.62 7.00 -10.11
CA GLN A 180 -2.76 8.36 -9.60
C GLN A 180 -4.16 8.66 -9.04
N PRO A 181 -5.28 8.23 -9.66
CA PRO A 181 -6.62 8.44 -9.08
C PRO A 181 -6.81 7.73 -7.73
N VAL A 182 -6.12 6.61 -7.50
CA VAL A 182 -6.16 5.90 -6.20
C VAL A 182 -5.33 6.65 -5.16
N LEU A 183 -4.16 7.14 -5.55
CA LEU A 183 -3.32 8.00 -4.70
C LEU A 183 -4.09 9.22 -4.23
N ASP A 184 -4.68 9.97 -5.16
CA ASP A 184 -5.44 11.18 -4.87
C ASP A 184 -6.63 10.90 -3.92
N LEU A 185 -7.33 9.78 -4.15
CA LEU A 185 -8.42 9.34 -3.27
C LEU A 185 -7.91 9.06 -1.85
N LEU A 186 -6.82 8.31 -1.72
CA LEU A 186 -6.25 7.98 -0.40
C LEU A 186 -5.74 9.23 0.33
N GLU A 187 -5.09 10.14 -0.38
CA GLU A 187 -4.64 11.42 0.21
C GLU A 187 -5.81 12.27 0.69
N ASN A 188 -6.93 12.28 -0.05
CA ASN A 188 -8.18 12.93 0.35
C ASN A 188 -8.84 12.26 1.56
N GLU A 189 -8.60 10.97 1.78
CA GLU A 189 -9.03 10.24 2.98
C GLU A 189 -8.08 10.42 4.18
N GLY A 190 -6.96 11.11 4.00
CA GLY A 190 -6.01 11.42 5.08
C GLY A 190 -4.77 10.55 5.11
N PHE A 191 -4.60 9.66 4.14
CA PHE A 191 -3.36 8.90 4.02
C PHE A 191 -2.20 9.79 3.59
N ARG A 192 -1.00 9.45 4.04
CA ARG A 192 0.23 10.19 3.70
C ARG A 192 1.38 9.23 3.47
N PHE A 193 2.25 9.58 2.54
CA PHE A 193 3.53 8.91 2.37
C PHE A 193 4.47 9.27 3.53
N ARG A 194 5.03 8.25 4.18
CA ARG A 194 5.93 8.38 5.34
C ARG A 194 7.28 7.71 5.09
N ASN A 195 7.77 7.79 3.86
CA ASN A 195 9.05 7.24 3.45
C ASN A 195 9.15 5.71 3.55
N TYR A 196 8.02 5.01 3.43
CA TYR A 196 8.01 3.56 3.30
C TYR A 196 7.64 3.18 1.87
N VAL A 197 8.37 2.23 1.33
CA VAL A 197 8.17 1.75 -0.04
C VAL A 197 8.12 0.23 -0.06
N ASP A 198 7.42 -0.30 -1.07
CA ASP A 198 7.37 -1.73 -1.34
C ASP A 198 8.77 -2.27 -1.67
N ILE A 199 9.05 -3.50 -1.22
CA ILE A 199 10.38 -4.11 -1.37
C ILE A 199 10.67 -4.61 -2.80
N PHE A 200 9.65 -4.73 -3.66
CA PHE A 200 9.79 -5.26 -5.02
C PHE A 200 9.86 -4.17 -6.07
N ASP A 201 8.96 -3.18 -6.00
CA ASP A 201 8.87 -2.15 -7.04
C ASP A 201 9.11 -0.72 -6.54
N ALA A 202 9.42 -0.57 -5.24
CA ALA A 202 9.59 0.70 -4.55
C ALA A 202 8.37 1.63 -4.65
N GLY A 203 7.20 1.09 -4.92
CA GLY A 203 5.95 1.83 -4.87
C GLY A 203 5.69 2.40 -3.46
N PRO A 204 4.99 3.54 -3.35
CA PRO A 204 4.77 4.17 -2.05
C PRO A 204 3.80 3.36 -1.19
N THR A 205 4.14 3.18 0.08
CA THR A 205 3.21 2.78 1.11
C THR A 205 2.66 4.04 1.77
N LEU A 206 1.36 4.26 1.61
CA LEU A 206 0.66 5.35 2.29
C LEU A 206 0.10 4.84 3.62
N GLU A 207 0.08 5.69 4.63
CA GLU A 207 -0.48 5.35 5.94
C GLU A 207 -1.38 6.44 6.50
N SER A 208 -2.34 6.03 7.32
CA SER A 208 -3.13 6.89 8.18
C SER A 208 -3.35 6.20 9.53
N ARG A 209 -3.60 6.95 10.58
CA ARG A 209 -4.26 6.38 11.75
C ARG A 209 -5.65 5.93 11.33
N THR A 210 -6.06 4.75 11.77
CA THR A 210 -7.33 4.15 11.35
C THR A 210 -8.53 5.03 11.73
N ASP A 211 -8.49 5.63 12.92
CA ASP A 211 -9.52 6.54 13.44
C ASP A 211 -9.49 7.95 12.79
N ASP A 212 -8.39 8.31 12.13
CA ASP A 212 -8.24 9.61 11.44
C ASP A 212 -8.65 9.57 9.97
N ILE A 213 -8.85 8.38 9.39
CA ILE A 213 -9.35 8.25 8.01
C ILE A 213 -10.66 9.03 7.90
N ARG A 214 -10.76 9.95 6.93
CA ARG A 214 -11.89 10.87 6.80
C ARG A 214 -13.24 10.15 6.77
N SER A 215 -13.39 9.12 5.96
CA SER A 215 -14.63 8.35 5.86
C SER A 215 -14.93 7.56 7.13
N VAL A 216 -13.94 7.13 7.90
CA VAL A 216 -14.12 6.50 9.21
C VAL A 216 -14.57 7.52 10.24
N ARG A 217 -13.83 8.62 10.38
CA ARG A 217 -14.07 9.66 11.38
C ARG A 217 -15.42 10.38 11.18
N ALA A 218 -15.81 10.60 9.92
CA ALA A 218 -17.04 11.30 9.57
C ALA A 218 -18.27 10.37 9.52
N SER A 219 -18.10 9.06 9.72
CA SER A 219 -19.20 8.11 9.73
C SER A 219 -20.02 8.21 11.02
N ASN A 220 -21.33 8.14 10.86
CA ASN A 220 -22.26 8.04 11.97
C ASN A 220 -23.30 6.94 11.67
N SER A 221 -23.56 6.09 12.65
CA SER A 221 -24.55 5.04 12.54
C SER A 221 -25.78 5.41 13.40
N GLN A 222 -26.94 5.47 12.76
CA GLN A 222 -28.19 5.79 13.42
C GLN A 222 -29.25 4.74 13.11
N SER A 223 -30.07 4.41 14.08
CA SER A 223 -31.28 3.61 13.87
C SER A 223 -32.32 4.45 13.14
N VAL A 224 -32.88 3.92 12.07
CA VAL A 224 -33.93 4.56 11.29
C VAL A 224 -35.24 3.82 11.52
N GLN A 225 -36.31 4.55 11.78
CA GLN A 225 -37.66 3.99 11.83
C GLN A 225 -38.48 4.58 10.68
N ILE A 226 -39.29 3.74 10.05
CA ILE A 226 -40.26 4.20 9.05
C ILE A 226 -41.39 4.90 9.79
N ALA A 227 -41.59 6.19 9.49
CA ALA A 227 -42.74 6.91 10.05
C ALA A 227 -44.03 6.34 9.46
N ALA A 228 -45.01 6.11 10.31
CA ALA A 228 -46.32 5.63 9.86
C ALA A 228 -47.11 6.70 9.08
N GLU A 229 -46.76 7.97 9.26
CA GLU A 229 -47.33 9.12 8.55
C GLU A 229 -46.23 10.03 8.00
N PRO A 230 -46.44 10.73 6.85
CA PRO A 230 -45.47 11.68 6.33
C PRO A 230 -45.27 12.82 7.32
N VAL A 231 -44.02 13.04 7.71
CA VAL A 231 -43.63 14.23 8.51
C VAL A 231 -43.64 15.42 7.56
N ILE A 232 -44.59 16.35 7.75
CA ILE A 232 -44.69 17.61 7.00
C ILE A 232 -43.66 18.60 7.53
#